data_439f6b68162f9c00037de7b0ba3075d1
#
_entry.id   439f6b68162f9c00037de7b0ba3075d1
#
_cell.length_a   1.000
_cell.length_b   1.000
_cell.length_c   1.000
_cell.angle_alpha   90.00
_cell.angle_beta   90.00
_cell.angle_gamma   90.00
#
_symmetry.space_group_name_H-M   'P 1'
#
loop_
_entity.id
_entity.type
_entity.pdbx_description
1 polymer ?
#
loop_
_entity_poly.entity_id
_entity_poly.type
_entity_poly.pdbx_seq_one_letter_code
_entity_poly.pdbx_strand_id
1 'polypeptide(L)'
;MKSNLGLALVVFAGFPIAVASAQAFGPREVSEQSKQCIACHKEHSPALYQQWGMSKHFRANVACFECHSANTADPDAYQHYGQTIAVLVTPKDCSRCHSKEVEEFSGSRHAKAGRILGSLDNTLAEVVEGNHGFKTEGMPGGKSAAAVSGCWQCHGSEVKVLPEGKLDPTSWPNSGIGRINPDGSEGSCNACHTTHAFSAAQARYPDSCGKCHLGPDHPQKEIYAESKHGASFFANLKHMNLDNPKWVVGEDYSVAPTCATCHMSATRKQGVTHDVGMRISWNNRPEISIRPEVADAKLGLPGANVPWQTRRKNMMDVCINCHDNMWVKNFYVQYDAFIDLYNTKFAMPGKALYELAKPLLNPVQFSNELDYTWYELWHHEGRRARHGTSMMAPDYSHWHGTYEVAKKFYTEMVPQLQHLIVANISSPDAKKAQAAAELKAKLDAVLNSDDHKWFIGKMNPEEAAQRQQELDEFRKRYQVAPTKPAEAPAPAKEEAKPEPKPDAKPEVKK
;
A
#
# COMPACT_ATOMS: atom_id res chain seq x y z
N MET A 1 53.10 -66.88 -26.40
CA MET A 1 52.46 -65.70 -27.11
C MET A 1 52.54 -64.56 -26.17
N LYS A 2 53.39 -63.55 -26.44
CA LYS A 2 53.67 -62.41 -25.59
C LYS A 2 52.77 -61.26 -26.08
N SER A 3 51.89 -60.70 -25.22
CA SER A 3 51.13 -59.51 -25.52
C SER A 3 51.84 -58.31 -24.92
N ASN A 4 52.26 -57.39 -25.79
CA ASN A 4 52.84 -56.11 -25.41
C ASN A 4 51.72 -55.14 -25.05
N LEU A 5 51.71 -54.62 -23.83
CA LEU A 5 50.84 -53.50 -23.38
C LEU A 5 51.64 -52.20 -23.67
N GLY A 6 51.14 -51.44 -24.64
CA GLY A 6 51.65 -50.10 -24.95
C GLY A 6 51.07 -49.06 -24.00
N LEU A 7 51.94 -48.40 -23.24
CA LEU A 7 51.62 -47.30 -22.35
C LEU A 7 51.54 -46.01 -23.18
N ALA A 8 50.33 -45.47 -23.40
CA ALA A 8 50.13 -44.19 -24.07
C ALA A 8 50.30 -43.06 -23.05
N LEU A 9 51.39 -42.29 -23.24
CA LEU A 9 51.69 -41.10 -22.47
C LEU A 9 50.78 -39.95 -22.97
N VAL A 10 49.76 -39.57 -22.23
CA VAL A 10 48.92 -38.38 -22.53
C VAL A 10 49.64 -37.16 -21.99
N VAL A 11 50.21 -36.36 -22.89
CA VAL A 11 50.84 -35.07 -22.58
C VAL A 11 49.67 -34.04 -22.45
N PHE A 12 49.36 -33.64 -21.25
CA PHE A 12 48.48 -32.48 -21.01
C PHE A 12 49.23 -31.21 -21.41
N ALA A 13 48.93 -30.67 -22.58
CA ALA A 13 49.33 -29.32 -22.93
C ALA A 13 48.53 -28.32 -22.03
N GLY A 14 49.20 -27.74 -21.06
CA GLY A 14 48.66 -26.69 -20.21
C GLY A 14 48.30 -25.48 -21.07
N PHE A 15 47.02 -25.24 -21.30
CA PHE A 15 46.57 -23.95 -21.78
C PHE A 15 46.78 -22.91 -20.66
N PRO A 16 47.47 -21.78 -20.94
CA PRO A 16 47.56 -20.71 -19.98
C PRO A 16 46.14 -20.17 -19.80
N ILE A 17 45.57 -20.32 -18.61
CA ILE A 17 44.40 -19.59 -18.20
C ILE A 17 44.81 -18.12 -18.16
N ALA A 18 44.49 -17.38 -19.22
CA ALA A 18 44.59 -15.94 -19.19
C ALA A 18 43.55 -15.46 -18.13
N VAL A 19 44.06 -15.12 -16.95
CA VAL A 19 43.30 -14.35 -15.97
C VAL A 19 43.06 -13.02 -16.65
N ALA A 20 41.88 -12.89 -17.28
CA ALA A 20 41.40 -11.61 -17.73
C ALA A 20 41.31 -10.74 -16.47
N SER A 21 42.29 -9.86 -16.29
CA SER A 21 42.25 -8.80 -15.33
C SER A 21 40.93 -8.07 -15.60
N ALA A 22 40.01 -8.16 -14.65
CA ALA A 22 38.78 -7.34 -14.67
C ALA A 22 39.28 -5.89 -14.74
N GLN A 23 39.30 -5.33 -15.95
CA GLN A 23 39.53 -3.92 -16.11
C GLN A 23 38.40 -3.24 -15.30
N ALA A 24 38.81 -2.58 -14.24
CA ALA A 24 37.91 -1.72 -13.48
C ALA A 24 37.38 -0.68 -14.49
N PHE A 25 36.13 -0.86 -14.91
CA PHE A 25 35.43 0.12 -15.73
C PHE A 25 35.18 1.34 -14.84
N GLY A 26 36.14 2.25 -14.77
CA GLY A 26 35.98 3.58 -14.23
C GLY A 26 35.14 4.42 -15.21
N PRO A 27 34.41 5.45 -14.75
CA PRO A 27 33.79 6.43 -15.63
C PRO A 27 34.90 7.03 -16.51
N ARG A 28 34.66 7.05 -17.81
CA ARG A 28 35.70 7.50 -18.77
C ARG A 28 35.97 9.00 -18.66
N GLU A 29 34.93 9.77 -18.34
CA GLU A 29 34.98 11.22 -18.14
C GLU A 29 33.90 11.64 -17.14
N VAL A 30 34.27 12.03 -15.95
CA VAL A 30 33.40 12.75 -15.00
C VAL A 30 33.88 14.18 -14.87
N SER A 31 32.99 15.10 -14.48
CA SER A 31 33.33 16.49 -14.25
C SER A 31 34.44 16.63 -13.20
N GLU A 32 35.24 17.69 -13.29
CA GLU A 32 36.31 17.99 -12.32
C GLU A 32 35.74 18.14 -10.90
N GLN A 33 34.53 18.69 -10.77
CA GLN A 33 33.79 18.79 -9.52
C GLN A 33 33.51 17.41 -8.96
N SER A 34 32.97 16.48 -9.78
CA SER A 34 32.72 15.11 -9.37
C SER A 34 33.98 14.33 -9.03
N LYS A 35 35.12 14.61 -9.68
CA LYS A 35 36.40 13.99 -9.30
C LYS A 35 36.81 14.38 -7.89
N GLN A 36 36.61 15.65 -7.49
CA GLN A 36 36.86 16.11 -6.11
C GLN A 36 35.98 15.35 -5.11
N CYS A 37 34.69 15.19 -5.40
CA CYS A 37 33.79 14.41 -4.57
C CYS A 37 34.26 12.95 -4.41
N ILE A 38 34.59 12.32 -5.52
CA ILE A 38 35.05 10.92 -5.55
C ILE A 38 36.32 10.74 -4.74
N ALA A 39 37.30 11.65 -4.85
CA ALA A 39 38.57 11.56 -4.14
C ALA A 39 38.40 11.44 -2.62
N CYS A 40 37.41 12.17 -2.05
CA CYS A 40 37.11 12.14 -0.63
C CYS A 40 36.13 11.02 -0.27
N HIS A 41 34.96 10.94 -0.94
CA HIS A 41 33.89 10.03 -0.58
C HIS A 41 34.19 8.55 -0.84
N LYS A 42 35.17 8.25 -1.70
CA LYS A 42 35.67 6.88 -1.87
C LYS A 42 36.27 6.31 -0.56
N GLU A 43 36.86 7.16 0.27
CA GLU A 43 37.45 6.77 1.56
C GLU A 43 36.46 6.98 2.72
N HIS A 44 35.76 8.11 2.77
CA HIS A 44 34.89 8.46 3.88
C HIS A 44 33.51 7.83 3.81
N SER A 45 33.02 7.47 2.61
CA SER A 45 31.70 6.85 2.37
C SER A 45 31.77 5.75 1.34
N PRO A 46 32.60 4.69 1.57
CA PRO A 46 32.92 3.69 0.55
C PRO A 46 31.69 2.92 0.04
N ALA A 47 30.68 2.70 0.88
CA ALA A 47 29.46 2.03 0.46
C ALA A 47 28.64 2.86 -0.55
N LEU A 48 28.55 4.18 -0.34
CA LEU A 48 27.92 5.10 -1.27
C LEU A 48 28.63 5.10 -2.63
N TYR A 49 29.96 5.18 -2.61
CA TYR A 49 30.77 5.09 -3.82
C TYR A 49 30.58 3.79 -4.58
N GLN A 50 30.53 2.64 -3.87
CA GLN A 50 30.27 1.33 -4.47
C GLN A 50 28.86 1.23 -5.07
N GLN A 51 27.84 1.73 -4.37
CA GLN A 51 26.47 1.74 -4.88
C GLN A 51 26.37 2.55 -6.18
N TRP A 52 26.95 3.75 -6.20
CA TRP A 52 27.02 4.55 -7.43
C TRP A 52 27.77 3.82 -8.54
N GLY A 53 28.90 3.19 -8.25
CA GLY A 53 29.70 2.39 -9.19
C GLY A 53 28.93 1.23 -9.85
N MET A 54 27.90 0.70 -9.19
CA MET A 54 27.03 -0.34 -9.75
C MET A 54 25.90 0.25 -10.62
N SER A 55 25.65 1.56 -10.57
CA SER A 55 24.54 2.20 -11.23
C SER A 55 24.72 2.33 -12.75
N LYS A 56 23.63 2.53 -13.47
CA LYS A 56 23.65 2.92 -14.89
C LYS A 56 24.17 4.36 -15.06
N HIS A 57 24.00 5.22 -14.05
CA HIS A 57 24.52 6.58 -14.05
C HIS A 57 26.05 6.59 -14.12
N PHE A 58 26.71 5.73 -13.34
CA PHE A 58 28.15 5.54 -13.45
C PHE A 58 28.61 5.23 -14.89
N ARG A 59 27.92 4.31 -15.58
CA ARG A 59 28.23 3.92 -16.96
C ARG A 59 27.95 5.03 -17.97
N ALA A 60 27.05 5.94 -17.63
CA ALA A 60 26.69 7.11 -18.43
C ALA A 60 27.51 8.36 -18.11
N ASN A 61 28.55 8.24 -17.27
CA ASN A 61 29.38 9.34 -16.79
C ASN A 61 28.61 10.43 -16.00
N VAL A 62 27.49 10.07 -15.40
CA VAL A 62 26.73 10.90 -14.47
C VAL A 62 27.20 10.59 -13.05
N ALA A 63 27.79 11.55 -12.37
CA ALA A 63 28.41 11.38 -11.08
C ALA A 63 27.78 12.27 -9.99
N CYS A 64 28.53 12.55 -8.94
CA CYS A 64 28.00 13.20 -7.75
C CYS A 64 27.47 14.61 -8.03
N PHE A 65 28.27 15.45 -8.67
CA PHE A 65 27.95 16.86 -8.89
C PHE A 65 26.78 17.05 -9.86
N GLU A 66 26.60 16.17 -10.84
CA GLU A 66 25.51 16.25 -11.80
C GLU A 66 24.13 16.10 -11.14
N CYS A 67 24.05 15.43 -9.97
CA CYS A 67 22.83 15.30 -9.19
C CYS A 67 22.75 16.27 -8.01
N HIS A 68 23.86 16.52 -7.33
CA HIS A 68 23.91 17.31 -6.11
C HIS A 68 24.23 18.81 -6.31
N SER A 69 24.54 19.24 -7.54
CA SER A 69 24.75 20.68 -7.80
C SER A 69 23.48 21.48 -7.52
N ALA A 70 23.61 22.55 -6.78
CA ALA A 70 22.52 23.46 -6.41
C ALA A 70 22.82 24.89 -6.84
N ASN A 71 21.76 25.68 -7.02
CA ASN A 71 21.92 27.14 -7.17
C ASN A 71 22.05 27.77 -5.79
N THR A 72 22.78 28.87 -5.70
CA THR A 72 22.92 29.63 -4.43
C THR A 72 21.59 30.18 -3.90
N ALA A 73 20.56 30.23 -4.73
CA ALA A 73 19.21 30.66 -4.35
C ALA A 73 18.33 29.50 -3.84
N ASP A 74 18.76 28.26 -3.99
CA ASP A 74 18.00 27.10 -3.48
C ASP A 74 18.07 27.11 -1.94
N PRO A 75 16.94 26.91 -1.23
CA PRO A 75 16.88 27.07 0.23
C PRO A 75 17.82 26.15 1.01
N ASP A 76 18.07 24.94 0.49
CA ASP A 76 18.92 23.91 1.08
C ASP A 76 20.33 23.86 0.49
N ALA A 77 20.69 24.88 -0.33
CA ALA A 77 22.03 25.01 -0.88
C ALA A 77 23.04 25.40 0.20
N TYR A 78 24.18 24.75 0.20
CA TYR A 78 25.30 25.12 1.07
C TYR A 78 26.66 24.93 0.39
N GLN A 79 27.68 25.56 0.95
CA GLN A 79 29.04 25.47 0.44
C GLN A 79 29.73 24.22 0.99
N HIS A 80 30.25 23.38 0.10
CA HIS A 80 30.99 22.18 0.46
C HIS A 80 32.26 22.06 -0.40
N TYR A 81 33.41 22.30 0.22
CA TYR A 81 34.73 22.28 -0.45
C TYR A 81 34.77 23.07 -1.76
N GLY A 82 34.25 24.28 -1.75
CA GLY A 82 34.25 25.16 -2.91
C GLY A 82 33.15 24.90 -3.94
N GLN A 83 32.26 23.95 -3.71
CA GLN A 83 31.11 23.68 -4.55
C GLN A 83 29.82 24.06 -3.82
N THR A 84 28.82 24.58 -4.55
CA THR A 84 27.47 24.81 -4.05
C THR A 84 26.66 23.56 -4.32
N ILE A 85 26.22 22.88 -3.27
CA ILE A 85 25.48 21.63 -3.38
C ILE A 85 24.25 21.60 -2.48
N ALA A 86 23.32 20.67 -2.74
CA ALA A 86 22.23 20.27 -1.85
C ALA A 86 22.34 18.77 -1.52
N VAL A 87 21.99 18.40 -0.28
CA VAL A 87 21.91 16.98 0.11
C VAL A 87 20.72 16.32 -0.56
N LEU A 88 19.60 17.05 -0.67
CA LEU A 88 18.39 16.54 -1.28
C LEU A 88 18.49 16.61 -2.81
N VAL A 89 18.41 15.45 -3.44
CA VAL A 89 18.17 15.37 -4.89
C VAL A 89 16.67 15.19 -5.09
N THR A 90 16.08 16.07 -5.86
CA THR A 90 14.63 16.24 -6.02
C THR A 90 14.18 15.82 -7.42
N PRO A 91 12.87 15.69 -7.68
CA PRO A 91 12.37 15.50 -9.04
C PRO A 91 12.81 16.60 -10.01
N LYS A 92 12.99 17.86 -9.54
CA LYS A 92 13.47 18.99 -10.35
C LYS A 92 14.89 18.70 -10.86
N ASP A 93 15.77 18.13 -10.04
CA ASP A 93 17.13 17.76 -10.46
C ASP A 93 17.12 16.62 -11.46
N CYS A 94 16.27 15.59 -11.22
CA CYS A 94 16.10 14.46 -12.13
C CYS A 94 15.56 14.91 -13.49
N SER A 95 14.71 15.94 -13.54
CA SER A 95 14.04 16.42 -14.75
C SER A 95 15.02 16.94 -15.81
N ARG A 96 16.23 17.30 -15.44
CA ARG A 96 17.27 17.73 -16.37
C ARG A 96 17.58 16.68 -17.44
N CYS A 97 17.38 15.39 -17.12
CA CYS A 97 17.58 14.27 -18.04
C CYS A 97 16.33 13.38 -18.19
N HIS A 98 15.49 13.31 -17.17
CA HIS A 98 14.32 12.44 -17.05
C HIS A 98 12.99 13.24 -17.05
N SER A 99 12.84 14.18 -17.98
CA SER A 99 11.72 15.13 -18.02
C SER A 99 10.36 14.43 -18.12
N LYS A 100 10.24 13.39 -18.96
CA LYS A 100 9.00 12.64 -19.13
C LYS A 100 8.60 11.90 -17.85
N GLU A 101 9.53 11.20 -17.24
CA GLU A 101 9.30 10.44 -16.01
C GLU A 101 8.86 11.37 -14.87
N VAL A 102 9.49 12.53 -14.77
CA VAL A 102 9.15 13.55 -13.77
C VAL A 102 7.79 14.17 -14.05
N GLU A 103 7.45 14.49 -15.29
CA GLU A 103 6.12 15.00 -15.66
C GLU A 103 5.02 14.01 -15.26
N GLU A 104 5.13 12.74 -15.68
CA GLU A 104 4.17 11.68 -15.35
C GLU A 104 4.05 11.46 -13.84
N PHE A 105 5.18 11.40 -13.13
CA PHE A 105 5.23 11.21 -11.69
C PHE A 105 4.60 12.39 -10.94
N SER A 106 4.93 13.63 -11.32
CA SER A 106 4.41 14.85 -10.68
C SER A 106 2.89 14.99 -10.83
N GLY A 107 2.31 14.44 -11.91
CA GLY A 107 0.87 14.33 -12.10
C GLY A 107 0.21 13.21 -11.27
N SER A 108 0.98 12.32 -10.69
CA SER A 108 0.49 11.14 -9.98
C SER A 108 0.06 11.43 -8.53
N ARG A 109 -0.72 10.51 -7.97
CA ARG A 109 -1.07 10.52 -6.53
C ARG A 109 0.14 10.29 -5.64
N HIS A 110 1.16 9.60 -6.12
CA HIS A 110 2.38 9.38 -5.35
C HIS A 110 3.10 10.68 -5.07
N ALA A 111 3.27 11.56 -6.04
CA ALA A 111 3.87 12.87 -5.82
C ALA A 111 3.08 13.74 -4.82
N LYS A 112 1.76 13.55 -4.76
CA LYS A 112 0.86 14.30 -3.87
C LYS A 112 0.63 13.61 -2.52
N ALA A 113 1.28 12.48 -2.23
CA ALA A 113 1.01 11.69 -1.04
C ALA A 113 1.25 12.47 0.26
N GLY A 114 2.25 13.35 0.31
CA GLY A 114 2.51 14.22 1.48
C GLY A 114 1.39 15.22 1.77
N ARG A 115 0.67 15.69 0.74
CA ARG A 115 -0.49 16.58 0.91
C ARG A 115 -1.76 15.83 1.32
N ILE A 116 -1.83 14.51 1.09
CA ILE A 116 -2.96 13.66 1.46
C ILE A 116 -2.97 13.37 2.96
N LEU A 117 -1.89 13.65 3.67
CA LEU A 117 -1.80 13.56 5.13
C LEU A 117 -2.60 14.70 5.80
N GLY A 118 -3.75 14.49 6.07
CA GLY A 118 -4.84 15.18 6.74
C GLY A 118 -5.97 14.20 6.86
N SER A 119 -5.64 12.92 6.61
CA SER A 119 -6.55 11.78 6.68
C SER A 119 -6.75 11.35 8.13
N LEU A 120 -7.73 10.47 8.34
CA LEU A 120 -7.98 9.82 9.63
C LEU A 120 -6.76 9.09 10.19
N ASP A 121 -5.87 8.58 9.33
CA ASP A 121 -4.64 7.90 9.74
C ASP A 121 -3.73 8.83 10.56
N ASN A 122 -3.60 10.09 10.13
CA ASN A 122 -2.82 11.08 10.86
C ASN A 122 -3.47 11.47 12.18
N THR A 123 -4.80 11.65 12.19
CA THR A 123 -5.56 11.94 13.41
C THR A 123 -5.43 10.80 14.43
N LEU A 124 -5.47 9.55 13.97
CA LEU A 124 -5.27 8.40 14.86
C LEU A 124 -3.87 8.38 15.48
N ALA A 125 -2.83 8.73 14.72
CA ALA A 125 -1.50 8.88 15.25
C ALA A 125 -1.42 9.95 16.34
N GLU A 126 -2.09 11.09 16.15
CA GLU A 126 -2.17 12.15 17.16
C GLU A 126 -2.88 11.68 18.45
N VAL A 127 -3.98 10.94 18.32
CA VAL A 127 -4.71 10.34 19.46
C VAL A 127 -3.81 9.38 20.25
N VAL A 128 -3.07 8.52 19.55
CA VAL A 128 -2.14 7.56 20.20
C VAL A 128 -1.07 8.27 21.02
N GLU A 129 -0.55 9.41 20.56
CA GLU A 129 0.52 10.15 21.22
C GLU A 129 0.03 11.13 22.30
N GLY A 130 -1.26 11.45 22.34
CA GLY A 130 -1.83 12.38 23.32
C GLY A 130 -1.13 13.75 23.31
N ASN A 131 -0.80 14.29 22.14
CA ASN A 131 -0.04 15.53 21.93
C ASN A 131 1.41 15.52 22.46
N HIS A 132 1.97 14.34 22.76
CA HIS A 132 3.39 14.19 23.04
C HIS A 132 4.19 14.22 21.73
N GLY A 133 4.40 15.42 21.23
CA GLY A 133 5.17 15.61 20.02
C GLY A 133 6.63 15.21 20.17
N PHE A 134 7.25 14.87 19.07
CA PHE A 134 8.69 14.62 18.98
C PHE A 134 9.48 15.83 19.52
N LYS A 135 10.24 15.61 20.60
CA LYS A 135 11.05 16.64 21.27
C LYS A 135 12.51 16.26 21.17
N THR A 136 13.31 17.18 20.64
CA THR A 136 14.78 17.08 20.70
C THR A 136 15.34 18.24 21.50
N GLU A 137 16.49 18.04 22.11
CA GLU A 137 17.21 19.10 22.82
C GLU A 137 17.48 20.30 21.87
N GLY A 138 17.12 21.48 22.31
CA GLY A 138 17.28 22.71 21.53
C GLY A 138 16.19 22.98 20.47
N MET A 139 15.18 22.12 20.33
CA MET A 139 14.07 22.34 19.38
C MET A 139 12.72 22.48 20.07
N PRO A 140 12.19 23.71 20.23
CA PRO A 140 10.85 23.91 20.77
C PRO A 140 9.77 23.57 19.74
N GLY A 141 8.76 22.82 20.17
CA GLY A 141 7.58 22.53 19.36
C GLY A 141 7.68 21.23 18.57
N GLY A 142 7.22 20.16 19.21
CA GLY A 142 7.30 18.82 18.67
C GLY A 142 6.35 18.56 17.50
N LYS A 143 6.78 17.71 16.60
CA LYS A 143 5.93 16.99 15.65
C LYS A 143 5.55 15.67 16.30
N SER A 144 4.41 15.10 15.85
CA SER A 144 4.01 13.77 16.26
C SER A 144 5.11 12.75 15.92
N ALA A 145 5.63 12.01 16.90
CA ALA A 145 6.67 11.03 16.69
C ALA A 145 6.16 9.86 15.84
N ALA A 146 4.89 9.45 16.01
CA ALA A 146 4.26 8.43 15.18
C ALA A 146 4.13 8.90 13.72
N ALA A 147 3.83 10.17 13.47
CA ALA A 147 3.81 10.72 12.12
C ALA A 147 5.21 10.73 11.50
N VAL A 148 6.22 11.25 12.21
CA VAL A 148 7.61 11.35 11.73
C VAL A 148 8.21 9.99 11.44
N SER A 149 8.09 9.03 12.37
CA SER A 149 8.69 7.70 12.25
C SER A 149 7.81 6.70 11.49
N GLY A 150 6.53 6.99 11.33
CA GLY A 150 5.54 6.15 10.65
C GLY A 150 5.02 6.77 9.35
N CYS A 151 3.94 7.56 9.44
CA CYS A 151 3.18 8.04 8.28
C CYS A 151 4.06 8.74 7.23
N TRP A 152 4.98 9.59 7.65
CA TRP A 152 5.82 10.39 6.75
C TRP A 152 6.91 9.58 6.05
N GLN A 153 7.28 8.41 6.59
CA GLN A 153 8.25 7.54 5.93
C GLN A 153 7.70 6.89 4.67
N CYS A 154 6.37 6.72 4.58
CA CYS A 154 5.68 6.25 3.39
C CYS A 154 5.13 7.40 2.54
N HIS A 155 4.35 8.31 3.17
CA HIS A 155 3.64 9.37 2.48
C HIS A 155 4.50 10.60 2.15
N GLY A 156 5.52 10.86 2.94
CA GLY A 156 6.27 12.10 2.89
C GLY A 156 5.59 13.23 3.68
N SER A 157 6.33 14.29 3.87
CA SER A 157 5.90 15.58 4.44
C SER A 157 6.80 16.70 3.93
N GLU A 158 6.53 17.92 4.35
CA GLU A 158 7.38 19.08 4.05
C GLU A 158 8.74 18.94 4.74
N VAL A 159 9.82 19.04 3.97
CA VAL A 159 11.18 19.16 4.51
C VAL A 159 11.50 20.63 4.76
N LYS A 160 11.80 20.96 6.00
CA LYS A 160 12.16 22.30 6.42
C LYS A 160 13.67 22.49 6.41
N VAL A 161 14.08 23.72 6.08
CA VAL A 161 15.48 24.13 6.05
C VAL A 161 15.72 25.14 7.16
N LEU A 162 16.76 24.92 7.92
CA LEU A 162 17.32 25.82 8.93
C LEU A 162 18.39 26.73 8.28
N PRO A 163 18.86 27.76 8.99
CA PRO A 163 19.96 28.60 8.51
C PRO A 163 21.15 27.76 8.01
N GLU A 164 21.87 28.30 7.04
CA GLU A 164 23.04 27.68 6.40
C GLU A 164 22.71 26.40 5.60
N GLY A 165 21.47 26.27 5.11
CA GLY A 165 21.05 25.12 4.29
C GLY A 165 20.91 23.79 5.06
N LYS A 166 20.93 23.84 6.41
CA LYS A 166 20.77 22.64 7.25
C LYS A 166 19.35 22.15 7.22
N LEU A 167 19.15 20.83 7.12
CA LEU A 167 17.84 20.22 7.16
C LEU A 167 17.33 20.09 8.60
N ASP A 168 16.07 20.48 8.84
CA ASP A 168 15.43 20.41 10.16
C ASP A 168 15.23 18.94 10.56
N PRO A 169 15.82 18.46 11.67
CA PRO A 169 15.73 17.08 12.12
C PRO A 169 14.30 16.64 12.50
N THR A 170 13.35 17.55 12.65
CA THR A 170 11.92 17.20 12.83
C THR A 170 11.20 16.89 11.52
N SER A 171 11.86 17.09 10.38
CA SER A 171 11.32 16.83 9.04
C SER A 171 12.27 16.03 8.14
N TRP A 172 13.49 15.79 8.58
CA TRP A 172 14.51 15.01 7.89
C TRP A 172 15.25 14.10 8.88
N PRO A 173 15.51 12.80 8.59
CA PRO A 173 15.28 12.09 7.33
C PRO A 173 13.81 11.92 6.94
N ASN A 174 13.52 12.00 5.64
CA ASN A 174 12.19 11.85 5.07
C ASN A 174 12.29 11.12 3.71
N SER A 175 11.94 9.84 3.71
CA SER A 175 12.03 8.96 2.53
C SER A 175 10.70 8.78 1.80
N GLY A 176 9.64 9.44 2.28
CA GLY A 176 8.30 9.26 1.76
C GLY A 176 8.14 9.71 0.31
N ILE A 177 7.31 8.96 -0.41
CA ILE A 177 7.18 9.11 -1.86
C ILE A 177 6.64 10.47 -2.31
N GLY A 178 5.81 11.11 -1.48
CA GLY A 178 5.24 12.45 -1.71
C GLY A 178 5.92 13.55 -0.91
N ARG A 179 7.23 13.42 -0.65
CA ARG A 179 8.02 14.45 0.04
C ARG A 179 7.83 15.81 -0.63
N ILE A 180 7.58 16.85 0.16
CA ILE A 180 7.51 18.24 -0.30
C ILE A 180 8.89 18.84 -0.09
N ASN A 181 9.56 19.17 -1.18
CA ASN A 181 10.97 19.55 -1.18
C ASN A 181 11.15 21.06 -0.99
N PRO A 182 12.31 21.50 -0.47
CA PRO A 182 12.60 22.92 -0.27
C PRO A 182 12.56 23.77 -1.56
N ASP A 183 12.84 23.16 -2.71
CA ASP A 183 12.78 23.79 -4.03
C ASP A 183 11.35 23.91 -4.60
N GLY A 184 10.34 23.53 -3.83
CA GLY A 184 8.93 23.55 -4.18
C GLY A 184 8.47 22.36 -5.03
N SER A 185 9.36 21.46 -5.42
CA SER A 185 8.98 20.23 -6.10
C SER A 185 8.34 19.23 -5.13
N GLU A 186 7.54 18.30 -5.65
CA GLU A 186 6.86 17.28 -4.85
C GLU A 186 7.26 15.89 -5.30
N GLY A 187 7.48 15.06 -4.30
CA GLY A 187 7.79 13.66 -4.48
C GLY A 187 9.26 13.31 -4.30
N SER A 188 9.51 12.00 -4.37
CA SER A 188 10.82 11.42 -4.14
C SER A 188 11.04 10.23 -5.06
N CYS A 189 11.85 10.40 -6.11
CA CYS A 189 12.18 9.33 -7.05
C CYS A 189 12.91 8.17 -6.37
N ASN A 190 13.69 8.46 -5.33
CA ASN A 190 14.43 7.47 -4.56
C ASN A 190 13.55 6.61 -3.64
N ALA A 191 12.26 6.93 -3.51
CA ALA A 191 11.31 6.02 -2.87
C ALA A 191 11.19 4.68 -3.62
N CYS A 192 11.41 4.65 -4.95
CA CYS A 192 11.40 3.45 -5.77
C CYS A 192 12.81 3.10 -6.29
N HIS A 193 13.57 4.11 -6.72
CA HIS A 193 14.92 3.98 -7.23
C HIS A 193 15.94 4.28 -6.13
N THR A 194 16.20 3.28 -5.28
CA THR A 194 17.07 3.46 -4.10
C THR A 194 18.43 4.07 -4.48
N THR A 195 18.78 5.18 -3.87
CA THR A 195 20.08 5.84 -3.98
C THR A 195 21.20 4.95 -3.39
N HIS A 196 22.35 4.88 -3.99
CA HIS A 196 22.84 5.53 -5.19
C HIS A 196 22.96 4.53 -6.37
N ALA A 197 22.45 3.29 -6.17
CA ALA A 197 22.48 2.24 -7.18
C ALA A 197 21.46 2.48 -8.31
N PHE A 198 20.33 3.13 -8.02
CA PHE A 198 19.25 3.44 -8.97
C PHE A 198 18.84 2.23 -9.82
N SER A 199 18.75 1.05 -9.19
CA SER A 199 18.49 -0.21 -9.88
C SER A 199 17.07 -0.27 -10.43
N ALA A 200 16.91 -0.50 -11.73
CA ALA A 200 15.61 -0.78 -12.35
C ALA A 200 15.07 -2.14 -11.88
N ALA A 201 15.94 -3.15 -11.69
CA ALA A 201 15.53 -4.44 -11.16
C ALA A 201 14.91 -4.32 -9.78
N GLN A 202 15.52 -3.53 -8.90
CA GLN A 202 14.97 -3.28 -7.57
C GLN A 202 13.60 -2.56 -7.63
N ALA A 203 13.45 -1.55 -8.50
CA ALA A 203 12.19 -0.84 -8.66
C ALA A 203 11.05 -1.74 -9.21
N ARG A 204 11.40 -2.80 -9.97
CA ARG A 204 10.48 -3.81 -10.53
C ARG A 204 10.13 -4.92 -9.56
N TYR A 205 10.93 -5.11 -8.52
CA TYR A 205 10.71 -6.13 -7.50
C TYR A 205 9.51 -5.74 -6.62
N PRO A 206 8.60 -6.67 -6.28
CA PRO A 206 7.40 -6.36 -5.49
C PRO A 206 7.66 -5.66 -4.16
N ASP A 207 8.77 -5.99 -3.49
CA ASP A 207 9.16 -5.37 -2.21
C ASP A 207 9.46 -3.87 -2.33
N SER A 208 9.78 -3.37 -3.52
CA SER A 208 9.95 -1.93 -3.73
C SER A 208 8.65 -1.16 -3.51
N CYS A 209 7.52 -1.74 -3.88
CA CYS A 209 6.20 -1.20 -3.58
C CYS A 209 5.78 -1.58 -2.16
N GLY A 210 6.06 -2.84 -1.79
CA GLY A 210 5.67 -3.47 -0.55
C GLY A 210 6.21 -2.83 0.72
N LYS A 211 7.28 -2.04 0.66
CA LYS A 211 7.77 -1.31 1.85
C LYS A 211 6.81 -0.20 2.35
N CYS A 212 5.86 0.20 1.50
CA CYS A 212 4.80 1.16 1.84
C CYS A 212 3.41 0.54 1.69
N HIS A 213 3.22 -0.37 0.72
CA HIS A 213 1.97 -1.07 0.46
C HIS A 213 1.92 -2.39 1.24
N LEU A 214 1.80 -2.29 2.57
CA LEU A 214 1.77 -3.40 3.53
C LEU A 214 0.91 -3.00 4.75
N GLY A 215 0.68 -3.96 5.64
CA GLY A 215 0.01 -3.71 6.90
C GLY A 215 -1.50 -3.97 6.89
N PRO A 216 -2.21 -3.71 8.00
CA PRO A 216 -3.57 -4.16 8.19
C PRO A 216 -4.59 -3.50 7.26
N ASP A 217 -4.27 -2.32 6.73
CA ASP A 217 -5.21 -1.47 5.98
C ASP A 217 -5.02 -1.55 4.46
N HIS A 218 -3.81 -1.83 3.97
CA HIS A 218 -3.50 -1.91 2.53
C HIS A 218 -2.40 -2.93 2.22
N PRO A 219 -2.60 -4.20 2.58
CA PRO A 219 -1.61 -5.26 2.51
C PRO A 219 -1.38 -5.77 1.08
N GLN A 220 -1.15 -4.88 0.10
CA GLN A 220 -1.01 -5.30 -1.29
C GLN A 220 0.18 -6.22 -1.51
N LYS A 221 1.26 -6.08 -0.73
CA LYS A 221 2.42 -6.97 -0.79
C LYS A 221 2.04 -8.39 -0.37
N GLU A 222 1.38 -8.51 0.77
CA GLU A 222 0.93 -9.79 1.33
C GLU A 222 -0.09 -10.46 0.39
N ILE A 223 -1.07 -9.70 -0.08
CA ILE A 223 -2.08 -10.16 -1.05
C ILE A 223 -1.41 -10.64 -2.35
N TYR A 224 -0.44 -9.88 -2.87
CA TYR A 224 0.30 -10.28 -4.05
C TYR A 224 1.09 -11.56 -3.81
N ALA A 225 1.79 -11.67 -2.68
CA ALA A 225 2.62 -12.84 -2.36
C ALA A 225 1.79 -14.14 -2.30
N GLU A 226 0.57 -14.08 -1.80
CA GLU A 226 -0.36 -15.22 -1.71
C GLU A 226 -1.12 -15.47 -3.03
N SER A 227 -1.14 -14.51 -3.94
CA SER A 227 -1.78 -14.68 -5.24
C SER A 227 -1.02 -15.68 -6.13
N LYS A 228 -1.71 -16.22 -7.14
CA LYS A 228 -1.07 -17.08 -8.14
C LYS A 228 0.06 -16.37 -8.89
N HIS A 229 -0.06 -15.06 -9.08
CA HIS A 229 1.00 -14.24 -9.70
C HIS A 229 2.22 -14.16 -8.80
N GLY A 230 2.05 -13.91 -7.51
CA GLY A 230 3.15 -13.88 -6.55
C GLY A 230 3.83 -15.23 -6.41
N ALA A 231 3.06 -16.30 -6.25
CA ALA A 231 3.60 -17.65 -6.20
C ALA A 231 4.44 -17.99 -7.44
N SER A 232 3.94 -17.64 -8.64
CA SER A 232 4.69 -17.84 -9.88
C SER A 232 5.95 -16.97 -9.98
N PHE A 233 5.88 -15.72 -9.52
CA PHE A 233 7.03 -14.80 -9.49
C PHE A 233 8.16 -15.36 -8.63
N PHE A 234 7.88 -15.73 -7.39
CA PHE A 234 8.91 -16.23 -6.46
C PHE A 234 9.51 -17.57 -6.92
N ALA A 235 8.69 -18.46 -7.50
CA ALA A 235 9.15 -19.73 -8.04
C ALA A 235 10.06 -19.56 -9.28
N ASN A 236 9.89 -18.48 -10.02
CA ASN A 236 10.55 -18.28 -11.32
C ASN A 236 11.39 -17.00 -11.40
N LEU A 237 11.85 -16.46 -10.28
CA LEU A 237 12.55 -15.18 -10.20
C LEU A 237 13.67 -15.03 -11.24
N LYS A 238 14.46 -16.06 -11.47
CA LYS A 238 15.56 -16.06 -12.44
C LYS A 238 15.13 -15.85 -13.90
N HIS A 239 13.84 -16.09 -14.19
CA HIS A 239 13.25 -15.92 -15.52
C HIS A 239 12.53 -14.57 -15.71
N MET A 240 12.55 -13.72 -14.69
CA MET A 240 11.90 -12.41 -14.71
C MET A 240 12.71 -11.34 -15.48
N ASN A 241 13.99 -11.59 -15.74
CA ASN A 241 14.84 -10.69 -16.52
C ASN A 241 14.77 -9.21 -16.07
N LEU A 242 14.78 -8.99 -14.75
CA LEU A 242 14.48 -7.70 -14.13
C LEU A 242 15.43 -6.56 -14.55
N ASP A 243 16.65 -6.88 -14.97
CA ASP A 243 17.65 -5.89 -15.42
C ASP A 243 17.52 -5.50 -16.90
N ASN A 244 16.63 -6.15 -17.66
CA ASN A 244 16.46 -5.84 -19.09
C ASN A 244 16.09 -4.35 -19.26
N PRO A 245 16.75 -3.61 -20.16
CA PRO A 245 16.49 -2.18 -20.35
C PRO A 245 15.04 -1.84 -20.74
N LYS A 246 14.39 -2.66 -21.55
CA LYS A 246 13.00 -2.45 -22.00
C LYS A 246 11.98 -3.06 -21.06
N TRP A 247 12.19 -4.32 -20.70
CA TRP A 247 11.34 -5.12 -19.82
C TRP A 247 9.86 -5.12 -20.19
N VAL A 248 9.59 -5.52 -21.43
CA VAL A 248 8.25 -5.61 -22.03
C VAL A 248 7.64 -6.97 -21.72
N VAL A 249 6.46 -6.98 -21.10
CA VAL A 249 5.73 -8.22 -20.81
C VAL A 249 5.33 -8.93 -22.08
N GLY A 250 5.58 -10.25 -22.15
CA GLY A 250 5.32 -11.09 -23.32
C GLY A 250 6.42 -11.05 -24.38
N GLU A 251 7.47 -10.22 -24.21
CA GLU A 251 8.67 -10.17 -25.05
C GLU A 251 9.92 -10.51 -24.25
N ASP A 252 10.18 -9.75 -23.18
CA ASP A 252 11.39 -9.89 -22.37
C ASP A 252 11.21 -10.86 -21.20
N TYR A 253 9.96 -11.07 -20.78
CA TYR A 253 9.58 -12.03 -19.74
C TYR A 253 8.11 -12.41 -19.87
N SER A 254 7.73 -13.60 -19.34
CA SER A 254 6.37 -14.15 -19.48
C SER A 254 5.86 -14.94 -18.28
N VAL A 255 6.66 -15.13 -17.25
CA VAL A 255 6.34 -16.07 -16.16
C VAL A 255 5.37 -15.54 -15.13
N ALA A 256 5.45 -14.25 -14.81
CA ALA A 256 4.49 -13.59 -13.90
C ALA A 256 4.55 -12.07 -14.04
N PRO A 257 3.45 -11.35 -13.81
CA PRO A 257 3.50 -9.90 -13.62
C PRO A 257 3.97 -9.57 -12.20
N THR A 258 4.64 -8.42 -12.04
CA THR A 258 4.85 -7.77 -10.73
C THR A 258 3.93 -6.55 -10.59
N CYS A 259 3.98 -5.86 -9.44
CA CYS A 259 3.30 -4.59 -9.27
C CYS A 259 3.67 -3.59 -10.38
N ALA A 260 4.97 -3.51 -10.71
CA ALA A 260 5.48 -2.66 -11.79
C ALA A 260 4.94 -3.10 -13.17
N THR A 261 4.82 -4.40 -13.43
CA THR A 261 4.23 -4.89 -14.69
C THR A 261 2.81 -4.35 -14.88
N CYS A 262 1.97 -4.51 -13.87
CA CYS A 262 0.57 -4.10 -13.95
C CYS A 262 0.38 -2.58 -14.02
N HIS A 263 1.16 -1.83 -13.24
CA HIS A 263 0.90 -0.40 -13.05
C HIS A 263 1.78 0.53 -13.87
N MET A 264 2.98 0.11 -14.29
CA MET A 264 3.99 1.03 -14.82
C MET A 264 4.66 0.56 -16.11
N SER A 265 4.93 -0.76 -16.26
CA SER A 265 5.84 -1.26 -17.28
C SER A 265 5.25 -1.23 -18.69
N ALA A 266 6.14 -1.30 -19.67
CA ALA A 266 5.78 -1.37 -21.07
C ALA A 266 5.07 -2.68 -21.43
N THR A 267 4.16 -2.57 -22.39
CA THR A 267 3.60 -3.67 -23.17
C THR A 267 3.87 -3.40 -24.65
N ARG A 268 3.50 -4.31 -25.53
CA ARG A 268 3.55 -4.05 -26.99
C ARG A 268 2.76 -2.81 -27.43
N LYS A 269 1.75 -2.42 -26.66
CA LYS A 269 0.81 -1.33 -27.00
C LYS A 269 1.02 -0.06 -26.19
N GLN A 270 1.68 -0.16 -25.06
CA GLN A 270 1.86 0.95 -24.11
C GLN A 270 3.32 1.08 -23.72
N GLY A 271 3.82 2.30 -23.63
CA GLY A 271 5.12 2.60 -23.04
C GLY A 271 5.11 2.46 -21.51
N VAL A 272 6.28 2.64 -20.91
CA VAL A 272 6.43 2.82 -19.46
C VAL A 272 5.71 4.10 -19.03
N THR A 273 5.04 4.07 -17.90
CA THR A 273 4.47 5.24 -17.24
C THR A 273 4.92 5.34 -15.78
N HIS A 274 5.12 6.56 -15.29
CA HIS A 274 5.37 6.86 -13.88
C HIS A 274 4.12 7.40 -13.17
N ASP A 275 2.99 7.49 -13.86
CA ASP A 275 1.68 7.65 -13.21
C ASP A 275 1.02 6.28 -13.00
N VAL A 276 1.21 5.72 -11.82
CA VAL A 276 0.63 4.43 -11.41
C VAL A 276 -0.89 4.39 -11.47
N GLY A 277 -1.56 5.55 -11.50
CA GLY A 277 -3.00 5.70 -11.58
C GLY A 277 -3.59 5.41 -12.95
N MET A 278 -2.78 5.45 -14.03
CA MET A 278 -3.23 5.34 -15.42
C MET A 278 -3.85 3.99 -15.80
N ARG A 279 -3.79 3.00 -14.93
CA ARG A 279 -4.36 1.65 -15.12
C ARG A 279 -5.34 1.24 -14.02
N ILE A 280 -5.77 2.20 -13.16
CA ILE A 280 -6.68 1.93 -12.03
C ILE A 280 -8.09 2.39 -12.42
N SER A 281 -9.07 1.48 -12.38
CA SER A 281 -10.47 1.75 -12.73
C SER A 281 -11.42 1.93 -11.54
N TRP A 282 -10.98 1.58 -10.34
CA TRP A 282 -11.65 1.84 -9.07
C TRP A 282 -10.69 2.47 -8.07
N ASN A 283 -11.15 3.45 -7.30
CA ASN A 283 -10.43 3.89 -6.12
C ASN A 283 -10.94 3.12 -4.90
N ASN A 284 -10.08 2.29 -4.34
CA ASN A 284 -10.43 1.42 -3.21
C ASN A 284 -10.04 2.00 -1.83
N ARG A 285 -9.61 3.25 -1.77
CA ARG A 285 -9.14 3.89 -0.53
C ARG A 285 -10.26 4.49 0.34
N PRO A 286 -11.24 5.25 -0.19
CA PRO A 286 -12.33 5.81 0.60
C PRO A 286 -13.25 4.71 1.15
N GLU A 287 -14.11 5.07 2.09
CA GLU A 287 -15.09 4.16 2.69
C GLU A 287 -15.92 3.44 1.62
N ILE A 288 -16.33 4.18 0.61
CA ILE A 288 -17.06 3.70 -0.57
C ILE A 288 -16.11 3.75 -1.75
N SER A 289 -15.99 2.65 -2.49
CA SER A 289 -15.17 2.64 -3.71
C SER A 289 -15.84 3.49 -4.80
N ILE A 290 -15.05 4.39 -5.37
CA ILE A 290 -15.48 5.31 -6.43
C ILE A 290 -14.55 5.26 -7.63
N ARG A 291 -14.98 5.79 -8.77
CA ARG A 291 -14.15 5.89 -9.97
C ARG A 291 -13.02 6.90 -9.75
N PRO A 292 -11.83 6.67 -10.37
CA PRO A 292 -10.63 7.47 -10.12
C PRO A 292 -10.82 8.97 -10.39
N GLU A 293 -11.51 9.34 -11.47
CA GLU A 293 -11.73 10.72 -11.85
C GLU A 293 -12.44 11.55 -10.77
N VAL A 294 -13.33 10.92 -10.01
CA VAL A 294 -14.02 11.58 -8.89
C VAL A 294 -13.04 11.88 -7.75
N ALA A 295 -12.17 10.93 -7.44
CA ALA A 295 -11.15 11.11 -6.41
C ALA A 295 -10.03 12.06 -6.86
N ASP A 296 -9.61 11.97 -8.12
CA ASP A 296 -8.57 12.81 -8.70
C ASP A 296 -9.02 14.28 -8.73
N ALA A 297 -10.28 14.54 -9.11
CA ALA A 297 -10.85 15.89 -9.08
C ALA A 297 -10.85 16.49 -7.66
N LYS A 298 -11.21 15.69 -6.64
CA LYS A 298 -11.16 16.13 -5.23
C LYS A 298 -9.75 16.46 -4.74
N LEU A 299 -8.74 15.80 -5.31
CA LEU A 299 -7.33 16.02 -4.97
C LEU A 299 -6.68 17.12 -5.84
N GLY A 300 -7.39 17.68 -6.79
CA GLY A 300 -6.87 18.70 -7.70
C GLY A 300 -5.71 18.18 -8.56
N LEU A 301 -5.71 16.90 -8.93
CA LEU A 301 -4.63 16.29 -9.70
C LEU A 301 -4.71 16.70 -11.17
N PRO A 302 -3.60 17.16 -11.78
CA PRO A 302 -3.51 17.35 -13.22
C PRO A 302 -3.76 16.02 -13.95
N GLY A 303 -4.49 16.04 -15.07
CA GLY A 303 -4.77 14.82 -15.83
C GLY A 303 -5.85 13.92 -15.22
N ALA A 304 -6.57 14.39 -14.19
CA ALA A 304 -7.75 13.73 -13.64
C ALA A 304 -8.82 13.38 -14.69
N ASN A 305 -8.66 13.88 -15.90
CA ASN A 305 -9.60 13.75 -17.02
C ASN A 305 -9.48 12.45 -17.82
N VAL A 306 -8.61 11.53 -17.45
CA VAL A 306 -8.55 10.21 -18.10
C VAL A 306 -9.67 9.33 -17.53
N PRO A 307 -10.72 9.02 -18.31
CA PRO A 307 -11.86 8.29 -17.80
C PRO A 307 -11.49 6.87 -17.40
N TRP A 308 -12.20 6.33 -16.40
CA TRP A 308 -11.94 5.00 -15.86
C TRP A 308 -11.97 3.89 -16.93
N GLN A 309 -12.77 4.05 -17.97
CA GLN A 309 -12.83 3.10 -19.10
C GLN A 309 -11.47 3.00 -19.80
N THR A 310 -10.83 4.12 -20.04
CA THR A 310 -9.49 4.18 -20.63
C THR A 310 -8.46 3.56 -19.69
N ARG A 311 -8.51 3.88 -18.40
CA ARG A 311 -7.61 3.30 -17.40
C ARG A 311 -7.80 1.77 -17.29
N ARG A 312 -9.05 1.29 -17.34
CA ARG A 312 -9.35 -0.14 -17.39
C ARG A 312 -8.81 -0.80 -18.65
N LYS A 313 -9.03 -0.19 -19.81
CA LYS A 313 -8.50 -0.69 -21.06
C LYS A 313 -6.98 -0.81 -21.02
N ASN A 314 -6.29 0.17 -20.45
CA ASN A 314 -4.86 0.13 -20.27
C ASN A 314 -4.41 -1.06 -19.39
N MET A 315 -5.14 -1.38 -18.32
CA MET A 315 -4.85 -2.57 -17.51
C MET A 315 -5.18 -3.86 -18.26
N MET A 316 -6.30 -3.90 -18.97
CA MET A 316 -6.66 -5.07 -19.81
C MET A 316 -5.58 -5.36 -20.85
N ASP A 317 -5.00 -4.34 -21.47
CA ASP A 317 -3.89 -4.49 -22.42
C ASP A 317 -2.64 -5.14 -21.78
N VAL A 318 -2.45 -5.00 -20.46
CA VAL A 318 -1.41 -5.76 -19.74
C VAL A 318 -1.83 -7.22 -19.60
N CYS A 319 -3.06 -7.48 -19.13
CA CYS A 319 -3.57 -8.82 -18.85
C CYS A 319 -3.54 -9.73 -20.10
N ILE A 320 -3.95 -9.21 -21.26
CA ILE A 320 -4.05 -9.98 -22.53
C ILE A 320 -2.70 -10.42 -23.11
N ASN A 321 -1.57 -10.01 -22.53
CA ASN A 321 -0.28 -10.58 -22.93
C ASN A 321 -0.10 -12.04 -22.43
N CYS A 322 -0.91 -12.46 -21.44
CA CYS A 322 -0.87 -13.81 -20.87
C CYS A 322 -2.24 -14.49 -20.85
N HIS A 323 -3.34 -13.74 -20.78
CA HIS A 323 -4.71 -14.23 -20.68
C HIS A 323 -5.51 -13.95 -21.95
N ASP A 324 -6.48 -14.80 -22.28
CA ASP A 324 -7.41 -14.51 -23.35
C ASP A 324 -8.38 -13.37 -23.00
N ASN A 325 -8.93 -12.75 -24.03
CA ASN A 325 -9.76 -11.56 -23.85
C ASN A 325 -11.08 -11.83 -23.13
N MET A 326 -11.66 -13.03 -23.24
CA MET A 326 -12.89 -13.40 -22.56
C MET A 326 -12.64 -13.57 -21.08
N TRP A 327 -11.54 -14.24 -20.70
CA TRP A 327 -11.11 -14.38 -19.31
C TRP A 327 -10.95 -13.01 -18.64
N VAL A 328 -10.26 -12.08 -19.30
CA VAL A 328 -10.04 -10.71 -18.77
C VAL A 328 -11.35 -9.95 -18.60
N LYS A 329 -12.27 -10.05 -19.57
CA LYS A 329 -13.59 -9.41 -19.44
C LYS A 329 -14.41 -9.99 -18.31
N ASN A 330 -14.43 -11.32 -18.16
CA ASN A 330 -15.16 -12.00 -17.09
C ASN A 330 -14.59 -11.66 -15.72
N PHE A 331 -13.26 -11.56 -15.58
CA PHE A 331 -12.64 -11.07 -14.36
C PHE A 331 -13.20 -9.69 -13.96
N TYR A 332 -13.31 -8.75 -14.91
CA TYR A 332 -13.84 -7.42 -14.57
C TYR A 332 -15.33 -7.42 -14.25
N VAL A 333 -16.12 -8.32 -14.81
CA VAL A 333 -17.52 -8.50 -14.40
C VAL A 333 -17.58 -8.95 -12.93
N GLN A 334 -16.78 -9.93 -12.55
CA GLN A 334 -16.70 -10.42 -11.18
C GLN A 334 -16.16 -9.34 -10.22
N TYR A 335 -15.14 -8.63 -10.63
CA TYR A 335 -14.54 -7.56 -9.83
C TYR A 335 -15.51 -6.39 -9.61
N ASP A 336 -16.22 -5.93 -10.63
CA ASP A 336 -17.24 -4.88 -10.49
C ASP A 336 -18.37 -5.33 -9.57
N ALA A 337 -18.89 -6.54 -9.74
CA ALA A 337 -19.95 -7.09 -8.90
C ALA A 337 -19.53 -7.18 -7.42
N PHE A 338 -18.24 -7.51 -7.17
CA PHE A 338 -17.72 -7.53 -5.80
C PHE A 338 -17.62 -6.12 -5.18
N ILE A 339 -17.17 -5.14 -5.96
CA ILE A 339 -17.10 -3.74 -5.49
C ILE A 339 -18.52 -3.22 -5.20
N ASP A 340 -19.46 -3.50 -6.09
CA ASP A 340 -20.85 -3.10 -5.90
C ASP A 340 -21.48 -3.77 -4.67
N LEU A 341 -21.22 -5.06 -4.45
CA LEU A 341 -21.63 -5.77 -3.24
C LEU A 341 -21.10 -5.10 -1.97
N TYR A 342 -19.79 -4.83 -1.92
CA TYR A 342 -19.20 -4.15 -0.76
C TYR A 342 -19.82 -2.78 -0.53
N ASN A 343 -19.98 -1.98 -1.58
CA ASN A 343 -20.54 -0.64 -1.48
C ASN A 343 -22.00 -0.67 -1.00
N THR A 344 -22.84 -1.47 -1.66
CA THR A 344 -24.30 -1.46 -1.43
C THR A 344 -24.70 -2.13 -0.13
N LYS A 345 -24.03 -3.23 0.20
CA LYS A 345 -24.38 -4.02 1.39
C LYS A 345 -23.76 -3.49 2.68
N PHE A 346 -22.52 -3.00 2.65
CA PHE A 346 -21.81 -2.65 3.87
C PHE A 346 -21.37 -1.18 3.95
N ALA A 347 -20.65 -0.68 2.94
CA ALA A 347 -20.02 0.63 3.06
C ALA A 347 -21.00 1.79 3.07
N MET A 348 -21.99 1.80 2.16
CA MET A 348 -23.01 2.86 2.11
C MET A 348 -23.95 2.82 3.31
N PRO A 349 -24.52 1.66 3.71
CA PRO A 349 -25.33 1.58 4.91
C PRO A 349 -24.54 1.92 6.17
N GLY A 350 -23.32 1.38 6.33
CA GLY A 350 -22.47 1.63 7.49
C GLY A 350 -22.14 3.11 7.64
N LYS A 351 -21.73 3.75 6.55
CA LYS A 351 -21.49 5.21 6.55
C LYS A 351 -22.72 6.01 6.95
N ALA A 352 -23.88 5.71 6.36
CA ALA A 352 -25.12 6.42 6.68
C ALA A 352 -25.52 6.24 8.15
N LEU A 353 -25.38 5.04 8.70
CA LEU A 353 -25.65 4.75 10.10
C LEU A 353 -24.67 5.48 11.03
N TYR A 354 -23.37 5.47 10.69
CA TYR A 354 -22.36 6.18 11.47
C TYR A 354 -22.60 7.69 11.50
N GLU A 355 -22.93 8.30 10.36
CA GLU A 355 -23.24 9.74 10.29
C GLU A 355 -24.46 10.11 11.16
N LEU A 356 -25.51 9.27 11.16
CA LEU A 356 -26.68 9.47 12.03
C LEU A 356 -26.39 9.23 13.52
N ALA A 357 -25.40 8.44 13.84
CA ALA A 357 -24.97 8.19 15.21
C ALA A 357 -24.15 9.36 15.81
N LYS A 358 -23.45 10.15 15.00
CA LYS A 358 -22.55 11.24 15.44
C LYS A 358 -23.15 12.19 16.49
N PRO A 359 -24.41 12.66 16.38
CA PRO A 359 -25.00 13.53 17.39
C PRO A 359 -25.17 12.88 18.78
N LEU A 360 -25.08 11.55 18.86
CA LEU A 360 -25.20 10.77 20.09
C LEU A 360 -23.85 10.42 20.71
N LEU A 361 -22.76 10.61 19.96
CA LEU A 361 -21.41 10.30 20.36
C LEU A 361 -20.75 11.46 21.11
N ASN A 362 -19.68 11.17 21.83
CA ASN A 362 -18.76 12.20 22.28
C ASN A 362 -18.12 12.86 21.03
N PRO A 363 -18.09 14.20 20.95
CA PRO A 363 -17.58 14.90 19.77
C PRO A 363 -16.07 14.75 19.54
N VAL A 364 -15.33 14.27 20.53
CA VAL A 364 -13.90 13.99 20.39
C VAL A 364 -13.71 12.74 19.56
N GLN A 365 -13.11 12.87 18.40
CA GLN A 365 -12.87 11.77 17.46
C GLN A 365 -12.04 10.65 18.11
N PHE A 366 -12.38 9.42 17.84
CA PHE A 366 -11.79 8.21 18.44
C PHE A 366 -11.90 8.11 19.97
N SER A 367 -12.81 8.84 20.60
CA SER A 367 -13.17 8.65 22.01
C SER A 367 -14.33 7.68 22.20
N ASN A 368 -14.95 7.23 21.12
CA ASN A 368 -16.07 6.30 21.15
C ASN A 368 -15.66 4.97 20.49
N GLU A 369 -16.15 3.87 21.01
CA GLU A 369 -15.93 2.53 20.44
C GLU A 369 -16.40 2.45 18.97
N LEU A 370 -17.54 3.06 18.64
CA LEU A 370 -18.11 3.07 17.31
C LEU A 370 -17.18 3.76 16.27
N ASP A 371 -16.39 4.75 16.68
CA ASP A 371 -15.41 5.40 15.78
C ASP A 371 -14.39 4.40 15.27
N TYR A 372 -13.85 3.55 16.15
CA TYR A 372 -12.91 2.49 15.80
C TYR A 372 -13.58 1.40 14.97
N THR A 373 -14.75 0.94 15.38
CA THR A 373 -15.50 -0.09 14.66
C THR A 373 -15.79 0.32 13.21
N TRP A 374 -16.26 1.55 13.02
CA TRP A 374 -16.49 2.07 11.66
C TRP A 374 -15.20 2.23 10.88
N TYR A 375 -14.15 2.82 11.52
CA TYR A 375 -12.86 3.02 10.88
C TYR A 375 -12.26 1.70 10.40
N GLU A 376 -12.20 0.69 11.24
CA GLU A 376 -11.65 -0.62 10.89
C GLU A 376 -12.48 -1.31 9.80
N LEU A 377 -13.79 -1.27 9.87
CA LEU A 377 -14.68 -1.91 8.90
C LEU A 377 -14.38 -1.49 7.47
N TRP A 378 -14.19 -0.18 7.23
CA TRP A 378 -13.92 0.30 5.87
C TRP A 378 -12.43 0.42 5.57
N HIS A 379 -11.61 0.80 6.56
CA HIS A 379 -10.20 1.11 6.39
C HIS A 379 -9.32 -0.15 6.39
N HIS A 380 -9.63 -1.12 7.25
CA HIS A 380 -8.89 -2.38 7.32
C HIS A 380 -9.58 -3.47 6.49
N GLU A 381 -10.67 -4.04 6.98
CA GLU A 381 -11.34 -5.19 6.38
C GLU A 381 -11.87 -4.89 4.98
N GLY A 382 -12.52 -3.74 4.80
CA GLY A 382 -13.07 -3.33 3.51
C GLY A 382 -12.00 -3.09 2.46
N ARG A 383 -10.84 -2.52 2.82
CA ARG A 383 -9.70 -2.39 1.89
C ARG A 383 -9.11 -3.74 1.53
N ARG A 384 -8.90 -4.61 2.51
CA ARG A 384 -8.38 -5.96 2.29
C ARG A 384 -9.26 -6.75 1.33
N ALA A 385 -10.58 -6.75 1.54
CA ALA A 385 -11.54 -7.39 0.67
C ALA A 385 -11.41 -6.94 -0.80
N ARG A 386 -11.39 -5.62 -1.01
CA ARG A 386 -11.33 -5.03 -2.35
C ARG A 386 -9.98 -5.23 -3.04
N HIS A 387 -8.88 -5.12 -2.29
CA HIS A 387 -7.54 -5.39 -2.81
C HIS A 387 -7.32 -6.87 -3.09
N GLY A 388 -7.81 -7.75 -2.21
CA GLY A 388 -7.80 -9.20 -2.41
C GLY A 388 -8.48 -9.59 -3.71
N THR A 389 -9.68 -9.06 -3.94
CA THR A 389 -10.43 -9.31 -5.18
C THR A 389 -9.72 -8.75 -6.41
N SER A 390 -9.13 -7.54 -6.32
CA SER A 390 -8.40 -6.93 -7.44
C SER A 390 -7.19 -7.74 -7.91
N MET A 391 -6.59 -8.53 -7.03
CA MET A 391 -5.42 -9.36 -7.31
C MET A 391 -5.72 -10.87 -7.32
N MET A 392 -7.01 -11.25 -7.22
CA MET A 392 -7.47 -12.65 -7.20
C MET A 392 -6.80 -13.49 -6.09
N ALA A 393 -6.66 -12.91 -4.89
CA ALA A 393 -6.16 -13.56 -3.70
C ALA A 393 -7.35 -13.96 -2.80
N PRO A 394 -7.75 -15.24 -2.79
CA PRO A 394 -9.03 -15.68 -2.19
C PRO A 394 -9.09 -15.51 -0.68
N ASP A 395 -7.98 -15.64 0.03
CA ASP A 395 -7.93 -15.48 1.48
C ASP A 395 -8.26 -14.04 1.89
N TYR A 396 -7.62 -13.06 1.26
CA TYR A 396 -7.90 -11.63 1.49
C TYR A 396 -9.23 -11.16 0.89
N SER A 397 -9.74 -11.81 -0.17
CA SER A 397 -11.10 -11.52 -0.66
C SER A 397 -12.15 -12.00 0.32
N HIS A 398 -11.99 -13.19 0.90
CA HIS A 398 -12.99 -13.87 1.72
C HIS A 398 -12.70 -13.73 3.21
N TRP A 399 -11.70 -14.46 3.77
CA TRP A 399 -11.52 -14.56 5.21
C TRP A 399 -11.07 -13.25 5.87
N HIS A 400 -9.98 -12.65 5.40
CA HIS A 400 -9.48 -11.36 5.87
C HIS A 400 -10.18 -10.16 5.24
N GLY A 401 -11.23 -10.39 4.46
CA GLY A 401 -12.00 -9.39 3.76
C GLY A 401 -13.48 -9.44 4.08
N THR A 402 -14.31 -10.00 3.16
CA THR A 402 -15.77 -9.95 3.29
C THR A 402 -16.32 -10.63 4.53
N TYR A 403 -15.69 -11.70 5.00
CA TYR A 403 -16.10 -12.37 6.24
C TYR A 403 -15.89 -11.43 7.44
N GLU A 404 -14.71 -10.80 7.54
CA GLU A 404 -14.42 -9.87 8.65
C GLU A 404 -15.26 -8.60 8.55
N VAL A 405 -15.49 -8.06 7.34
CA VAL A 405 -16.46 -6.96 7.12
C VAL A 405 -17.85 -7.33 7.66
N ALA A 406 -18.36 -8.49 7.27
CA ALA A 406 -19.68 -8.95 7.71
C ALA A 406 -19.72 -9.18 9.23
N LYS A 407 -18.71 -9.85 9.78
CA LYS A 407 -18.58 -10.07 11.23
C LYS A 407 -18.61 -8.74 11.97
N LYS A 408 -17.75 -7.79 11.63
CA LYS A 408 -17.67 -6.50 12.29
C LYS A 408 -18.97 -5.71 12.17
N PHE A 409 -19.59 -5.71 10.99
CA PHE A 409 -20.87 -5.03 10.77
C PHE A 409 -21.98 -5.59 11.69
N TYR A 410 -22.15 -6.91 11.71
CA TYR A 410 -23.27 -7.52 12.43
C TYR A 410 -23.03 -7.71 13.93
N THR A 411 -21.79 -8.03 14.35
CA THR A 411 -21.50 -8.39 15.75
C THR A 411 -20.91 -7.26 16.58
N GLU A 412 -20.49 -6.16 15.94
CA GLU A 412 -19.93 -5.00 16.63
C GLU A 412 -20.75 -3.74 16.33
N MET A 413 -20.79 -3.31 15.06
CA MET A 413 -21.43 -2.05 14.68
C MET A 413 -22.94 -2.04 15.01
N VAL A 414 -23.68 -3.07 14.59
CA VAL A 414 -25.14 -3.14 14.86
C VAL A 414 -25.46 -3.11 16.35
N PRO A 415 -24.86 -3.92 17.23
CA PRO A 415 -25.08 -3.85 18.67
C PRO A 415 -24.72 -2.50 19.28
N GLN A 416 -23.60 -1.87 18.88
CA GLN A 416 -23.20 -0.54 19.37
C GLN A 416 -24.25 0.52 19.01
N LEU A 417 -24.76 0.50 17.76
CA LEU A 417 -25.85 1.39 17.34
C LEU A 417 -27.14 1.16 18.13
N GLN A 418 -27.49 -0.11 18.39
CA GLN A 418 -28.67 -0.46 19.22
C GLN A 418 -28.52 0.07 20.66
N HIS A 419 -27.33 -0.05 21.26
CA HIS A 419 -27.05 0.51 22.58
C HIS A 419 -27.19 2.03 22.60
N LEU A 420 -26.65 2.75 21.59
CA LEU A 420 -26.81 4.20 21.47
C LEU A 420 -28.30 4.61 21.35
N ILE A 421 -29.08 3.87 20.57
CA ILE A 421 -30.52 4.12 20.42
C ILE A 421 -31.22 3.95 21.77
N VAL A 422 -31.01 2.83 22.46
CA VAL A 422 -31.66 2.53 23.75
C VAL A 422 -31.29 3.59 24.80
N ALA A 423 -30.04 4.02 24.85
CA ALA A 423 -29.57 5.01 25.81
C ALA A 423 -30.16 6.42 25.58
N ASN A 424 -30.59 6.77 24.36
CA ASN A 424 -30.96 8.14 23.99
C ASN A 424 -32.39 8.31 23.51
N ILE A 425 -33.13 7.26 23.17
CA ILE A 425 -34.49 7.36 22.59
C ILE A 425 -35.51 8.04 23.53
N SER A 426 -35.31 7.94 24.85
CA SER A 426 -36.11 8.59 25.88
C SER A 426 -35.34 9.71 26.60
N SER A 427 -34.32 10.27 25.98
CA SER A 427 -33.54 11.36 26.55
C SER A 427 -34.41 12.60 26.82
N PRO A 428 -34.20 13.30 27.95
CA PRO A 428 -34.86 14.60 28.17
C PRO A 428 -34.35 15.69 27.20
N ASP A 429 -33.19 15.49 26.58
CA ASP A 429 -32.72 16.32 25.49
C ASP A 429 -33.44 15.91 24.19
N ALA A 430 -34.34 16.76 23.74
CA ALA A 430 -35.15 16.52 22.55
C ALA A 430 -34.32 16.29 21.28
N LYS A 431 -33.12 16.90 21.15
CA LYS A 431 -32.24 16.70 20.00
C LYS A 431 -31.65 15.27 20.01
N LYS A 432 -31.22 14.80 21.18
CA LYS A 432 -30.72 13.43 21.32
C LYS A 432 -31.80 12.39 21.09
N ALA A 433 -33.02 12.62 21.65
CA ALA A 433 -34.16 11.74 21.43
C ALA A 433 -34.55 11.64 19.94
N GLN A 434 -34.55 12.78 19.24
CA GLN A 434 -34.81 12.82 17.80
C GLN A 434 -33.72 12.08 17.01
N ALA A 435 -32.42 12.35 17.26
CA ALA A 435 -31.31 11.68 16.59
C ALA A 435 -31.36 10.16 16.81
N ALA A 436 -31.69 9.70 18.02
CA ALA A 436 -31.85 8.28 18.32
C ALA A 436 -33.06 7.66 17.57
N ALA A 437 -34.15 8.38 17.40
CA ALA A 437 -35.31 7.93 16.62
C ALA A 437 -34.97 7.81 15.12
N GLU A 438 -34.25 8.79 14.56
CA GLU A 438 -33.82 8.80 13.16
C GLU A 438 -32.82 7.64 12.92
N LEU A 439 -31.85 7.45 13.81
CA LEU A 439 -30.89 6.34 13.75
C LEU A 439 -31.62 4.99 13.81
N LYS A 440 -32.59 4.84 14.73
CA LYS A 440 -33.42 3.64 14.85
C LYS A 440 -34.16 3.34 13.54
N ALA A 441 -34.84 4.33 12.99
CA ALA A 441 -35.59 4.16 11.74
C ALA A 441 -34.67 3.71 10.58
N LYS A 442 -33.48 4.30 10.48
CA LYS A 442 -32.50 3.92 9.47
C LYS A 442 -31.94 2.52 9.70
N LEU A 443 -31.59 2.16 10.93
CA LEU A 443 -31.09 0.82 11.28
C LEU A 443 -32.15 -0.24 11.00
N ASP A 444 -33.41 0.00 11.39
CA ASP A 444 -34.52 -0.91 11.10
C ASP A 444 -34.73 -1.08 9.58
N ALA A 445 -34.65 0.01 8.82
CA ALA A 445 -34.75 -0.06 7.35
C ALA A 445 -33.61 -0.88 6.73
N VAL A 446 -32.38 -0.71 7.19
CA VAL A 446 -31.23 -1.49 6.72
C VAL A 446 -31.41 -2.96 7.05
N LEU A 447 -31.71 -3.30 8.31
CA LEU A 447 -31.83 -4.70 8.74
C LEU A 447 -33.05 -5.42 8.12
N ASN A 448 -34.08 -4.70 7.70
CA ASN A 448 -35.24 -5.27 7.00
C ASN A 448 -35.12 -5.28 5.48
N SER A 449 -34.03 -4.76 4.91
CA SER A 449 -33.78 -4.83 3.47
C SER A 449 -33.44 -6.25 3.01
N ASP A 450 -33.56 -6.52 1.73
CA ASP A 450 -33.26 -7.83 1.14
C ASP A 450 -31.80 -8.26 1.39
N ASP A 451 -30.88 -7.32 1.47
CA ASP A 451 -29.46 -7.59 1.75
C ASP A 451 -29.19 -8.07 3.19
N HIS A 452 -30.06 -7.69 4.16
CA HIS A 452 -29.78 -7.87 5.59
C HIS A 452 -30.84 -8.65 6.37
N LYS A 453 -32.10 -8.78 5.84
CA LYS A 453 -33.23 -9.38 6.55
C LYS A 453 -32.99 -10.80 7.08
N TRP A 454 -32.15 -11.56 6.42
CA TRP A 454 -31.75 -12.90 6.83
C TRP A 454 -31.05 -12.93 8.20
N PHE A 455 -30.28 -11.87 8.53
CA PHE A 455 -29.56 -11.75 9.81
C PHE A 455 -30.56 -11.67 11.00
N ILE A 456 -31.71 -11.05 10.80
CA ILE A 456 -32.77 -10.94 11.81
C ILE A 456 -33.85 -12.02 11.67
N GLY A 457 -33.57 -13.11 10.92
CA GLY A 457 -34.45 -14.24 10.76
C GLY A 457 -35.74 -13.95 9.96
N LYS A 458 -35.76 -12.91 9.13
CA LYS A 458 -36.94 -12.48 8.35
C LYS A 458 -36.93 -12.93 6.89
N MET A 459 -36.22 -13.97 6.55
CA MET A 459 -36.36 -14.60 5.24
C MET A 459 -37.80 -15.11 5.07
N ASN A 460 -38.41 -14.80 3.89
CA ASN A 460 -39.74 -15.34 3.66
C ASN A 460 -39.68 -16.86 3.43
N PRO A 461 -40.78 -17.62 3.67
CA PRO A 461 -40.76 -19.07 3.54
C PRO A 461 -40.38 -19.56 2.14
N GLU A 462 -40.74 -18.83 1.08
CA GLU A 462 -40.45 -19.21 -0.31
C GLU A 462 -38.95 -19.09 -0.58
N GLU A 463 -38.32 -17.97 -0.17
CA GLU A 463 -36.86 -17.76 -0.27
C GLU A 463 -36.09 -18.81 0.53
N ALA A 464 -36.58 -19.14 1.73
CA ALA A 464 -35.98 -20.19 2.57
C ALA A 464 -36.08 -21.58 1.90
N ALA A 465 -37.22 -21.89 1.31
CA ALA A 465 -37.44 -23.14 0.59
C ALA A 465 -36.58 -23.24 -0.68
N GLN A 466 -36.52 -22.16 -1.47
CA GLN A 466 -35.66 -22.10 -2.66
C GLN A 466 -34.18 -22.31 -2.29
N ARG A 467 -33.71 -21.63 -1.27
CA ARG A 467 -32.33 -21.79 -0.78
C ARG A 467 -32.04 -23.19 -0.29
N GLN A 468 -33.00 -23.81 0.42
CA GLN A 468 -32.86 -25.19 0.85
C GLN A 468 -32.81 -26.14 -0.33
N GLN A 469 -33.66 -25.94 -1.35
CA GLN A 469 -33.64 -26.72 -2.57
C GLN A 469 -32.30 -26.62 -3.31
N GLU A 470 -31.77 -25.39 -3.51
CA GLU A 470 -30.49 -25.17 -4.14
C GLU A 470 -29.34 -25.85 -3.39
N LEU A 471 -29.39 -25.83 -2.06
CA LEU A 471 -28.41 -26.48 -1.19
C LEU A 471 -28.49 -28.01 -1.32
N ASP A 472 -29.69 -28.57 -1.36
CA ASP A 472 -29.91 -30.03 -1.50
C ASP A 472 -29.51 -30.50 -2.90
N GLU A 473 -29.77 -29.71 -3.95
CA GLU A 473 -29.31 -30.00 -5.31
C GLU A 473 -27.77 -29.94 -5.38
N PHE A 474 -27.13 -28.98 -4.74
CA PHE A 474 -25.68 -28.91 -4.63
C PHE A 474 -25.11 -30.15 -3.91
N ARG A 475 -25.66 -30.50 -2.76
CA ARG A 475 -25.23 -31.67 -2.00
C ARG A 475 -25.38 -32.95 -2.80
N LYS A 476 -26.50 -33.10 -3.50
CA LYS A 476 -26.76 -34.25 -4.37
C LYS A 476 -25.77 -34.33 -5.52
N ARG A 477 -25.46 -33.19 -6.16
CA ARG A 477 -24.52 -33.09 -7.28
C ARG A 477 -23.11 -33.51 -6.88
N TYR A 478 -22.68 -33.07 -5.72
CA TYR A 478 -21.33 -33.30 -5.22
C TYR A 478 -21.23 -34.43 -4.19
N GLN A 479 -22.29 -35.21 -3.98
CA GLN A 479 -22.36 -36.32 -3.03
C GLN A 479 -21.95 -35.95 -1.59
N VAL A 480 -22.19 -34.70 -1.21
CA VAL A 480 -21.91 -34.22 0.14
C VAL A 480 -22.99 -34.73 1.07
N ALA A 481 -22.61 -35.53 2.09
CA ALA A 481 -23.56 -35.99 3.10
C ALA A 481 -24.24 -34.80 3.80
N PRO A 482 -25.53 -34.86 4.10
CA PRO A 482 -26.24 -33.80 4.82
C PRO A 482 -25.58 -33.61 6.20
N THR A 483 -25.15 -32.39 6.48
CA THR A 483 -24.73 -32.03 7.84
C THR A 483 -25.95 -32.07 8.73
N LYS A 484 -25.89 -32.81 9.85
CA LYS A 484 -26.93 -32.71 10.87
C LYS A 484 -27.14 -31.23 11.21
N PRO A 485 -28.38 -30.76 11.33
CA PRO A 485 -28.62 -29.42 11.86
C PRO A 485 -27.82 -29.29 13.16
N ALA A 486 -27.06 -28.21 13.28
CA ALA A 486 -26.39 -27.93 14.55
C ALA A 486 -27.49 -27.87 15.61
N GLU A 487 -27.44 -28.76 16.62
CA GLU A 487 -28.26 -28.62 17.79
C GLU A 487 -28.06 -27.21 18.32
N ALA A 488 -29.18 -26.51 18.52
CA ALA A 488 -29.12 -25.18 19.12
C ALA A 488 -28.26 -25.26 20.37
N PRO A 489 -27.27 -24.35 20.54
CA PRO A 489 -26.42 -24.40 21.72
C PRO A 489 -27.31 -24.39 22.96
N ALA A 490 -27.12 -25.39 23.82
CA ALA A 490 -27.83 -25.45 25.08
C ALA A 490 -27.60 -24.12 25.80
N PRO A 491 -28.63 -23.55 26.48
CA PRO A 491 -28.47 -22.29 27.17
C PRO A 491 -27.26 -22.38 28.09
N ALA A 492 -26.37 -21.42 27.95
CA ALA A 492 -25.15 -21.35 28.75
C ALA A 492 -25.51 -21.45 30.22
N LYS A 493 -25.00 -22.48 30.89
CA LYS A 493 -25.11 -22.57 32.35
C LYS A 493 -24.38 -21.33 32.89
N GLU A 494 -25.08 -20.53 33.64
CA GLU A 494 -24.56 -19.41 34.39
C GLU A 494 -23.41 -19.93 35.27
N GLU A 495 -22.16 -19.65 34.88
CA GLU A 495 -20.99 -19.97 35.70
C GLU A 495 -21.05 -19.10 36.95
N ALA A 496 -21.17 -19.73 38.10
CA ALA A 496 -21.11 -19.08 39.37
C ALA A 496 -19.80 -18.29 39.50
N LYS A 497 -19.92 -17.01 39.82
CA LYS A 497 -18.76 -16.13 40.08
C LYS A 497 -17.84 -16.79 41.13
N PRO A 498 -16.53 -16.88 40.88
CA PRO A 498 -15.61 -17.38 41.90
C PRO A 498 -15.58 -16.40 43.10
N GLU A 499 -15.69 -16.94 44.28
CA GLU A 499 -15.53 -16.19 45.56
C GLU A 499 -14.15 -15.53 45.60
N PRO A 500 -14.03 -14.30 46.13
CA PRO A 500 -12.77 -13.62 46.27
C PRO A 500 -11.88 -14.36 47.30
N LYS A 501 -10.66 -14.68 46.85
CA LYS A 501 -9.62 -15.22 47.78
C LYS A 501 -9.22 -14.17 48.79
N PRO A 502 -9.03 -14.56 50.06
CA PRO A 502 -8.59 -13.62 51.10
C PRO A 502 -7.14 -13.16 50.88
N ASP A 503 -6.93 -11.86 51.09
CA ASP A 503 -5.65 -11.16 50.95
C ASP A 503 -4.50 -11.82 51.75
N ALA A 504 -3.43 -12.16 51.02
CA ALA A 504 -2.19 -12.59 51.67
C ALA A 504 -1.44 -11.37 52.24
N LYS A 505 -1.16 -11.39 53.52
CA LYS A 505 -0.36 -10.36 54.22
C LYS A 505 1.08 -10.33 53.65
N PRO A 506 1.70 -9.16 53.52
CA PRO A 506 3.09 -9.06 53.09
C PRO A 506 4.06 -9.54 54.19
N GLU A 507 4.91 -10.49 53.87
CA GLU A 507 6.07 -10.85 54.67
C GLU A 507 7.15 -9.78 54.59
N VAL A 508 7.47 -9.19 55.73
CA VAL A 508 8.63 -8.31 55.91
C VAL A 508 9.86 -9.20 56.09
N LYS A 509 10.77 -9.19 55.14
CA LYS A 509 12.12 -9.75 55.34
C LYS A 509 13.00 -8.70 56.02
N LYS A 510 13.61 -9.13 57.14
CA LYS A 510 14.72 -8.46 57.86
C LYS A 510 16.00 -8.52 57.02
#